data_5842b7980295fe3cf17879a1b900b49e
#
_entry.id   5842b7980295fe3cf17879a1b900b49e
#
_cell.length_a   1.000
_cell.length_b   1.000
_cell.length_c   1.000
_cell.angle_alpha   90.00
_cell.angle_beta   90.00
_cell.angle_gamma   90.00
#
_symmetry.space_group_name_H-M   'P 1'
#
loop_
_entity.id
_entity.type
_entity.pdbx_description
1 polymer ?
#
loop_
_entity_poly.entity_id
_entity_poly.type
_entity_poly.pdbx_seq_one_letter_code
_entity_poly.pdbx_strand_id
1 'polypeptide(L)'
;MPVEPLRSYFADQRRLRLGLVGGGTGLIGEVHANGARLSNRWDVVAGALSSNPERAKTSGARWQLPPERCYRDYRAMAAAEAQRDDGIDAVAIVTPNNLHAPVALAFMEQGIDIICEKPLTAALSEVAELQACLLYTSPSPRDRQKSRMPSSA
;
A
#
# COMPACT_ATOMS: atom_id res chain seq x y z
N MET A 1 -17.31 -35.41 -4.24
CA MET A 1 -16.23 -34.69 -3.51
C MET A 1 -16.87 -33.63 -2.62
N PRO A 2 -16.62 -33.60 -1.33
CA PRO A 2 -17.13 -32.52 -0.50
C PRO A 2 -16.44 -31.22 -0.92
N VAL A 3 -17.23 -30.21 -1.27
CA VAL A 3 -16.76 -28.87 -1.54
C VAL A 3 -16.39 -28.29 -0.17
N GLU A 4 -15.10 -28.14 0.12
CA GLU A 4 -14.68 -27.42 1.33
C GLU A 4 -15.30 -26.01 1.34
N PRO A 5 -15.90 -25.61 2.44
CA PRO A 5 -16.52 -24.30 2.51
C PRO A 5 -15.43 -23.22 2.36
N LEU A 6 -15.67 -22.26 1.48
CA LEU A 6 -14.81 -21.10 1.21
C LEU A 6 -14.27 -20.39 2.48
N ARG A 7 -14.91 -20.58 3.62
CA ARG A 7 -14.48 -20.06 4.92
C ARG A 7 -13.16 -20.66 5.42
N SER A 8 -12.83 -21.91 5.10
CA SER A 8 -11.57 -22.52 5.56
C SER A 8 -10.35 -21.99 4.82
N TYR A 9 -10.53 -21.63 3.54
CA TYR A 9 -9.43 -21.11 2.70
C TYR A 9 -8.92 -19.74 3.18
N PHE A 10 -9.76 -18.96 3.89
CA PHE A 10 -9.43 -17.61 4.36
C PHE A 10 -9.16 -17.50 5.86
N ALA A 11 -9.44 -18.55 6.64
CA ALA A 11 -9.37 -18.50 8.10
C ALA A 11 -7.93 -18.44 8.64
N ASP A 12 -6.96 -18.99 7.91
CA ASP A 12 -5.56 -19.14 8.35
C ASP A 12 -4.61 -18.03 7.86
N GLN A 13 -5.10 -17.07 7.08
CA GLN A 13 -4.24 -15.99 6.58
C GLN A 13 -4.35 -14.76 7.46
N ARG A 14 -3.20 -14.24 7.91
CA ARG A 14 -3.17 -12.94 8.59
C ARG A 14 -3.81 -11.86 7.72
N ARG A 15 -4.41 -10.88 8.35
CA ARG A 15 -4.89 -9.69 7.62
C ARG A 15 -3.69 -8.91 7.09
N LEU A 16 -3.83 -8.39 5.89
CA LEU A 16 -2.84 -7.54 5.26
C LEU A 16 -2.91 -6.12 5.85
N ARG A 17 -1.78 -5.46 5.94
CA ARG A 17 -1.66 -4.11 6.49
C ARG A 17 -1.61 -3.10 5.37
N LEU A 18 -2.56 -2.16 5.39
CA LEU A 18 -2.71 -1.11 4.37
C LEU A 18 -2.27 0.23 4.93
N GLY A 19 -1.42 0.91 4.17
CA GLY A 19 -1.15 2.33 4.36
C GLY A 19 -2.00 3.18 3.41
N LEU A 20 -2.22 4.45 3.77
CA LEU A 20 -2.93 5.41 2.93
C LEU A 20 -2.09 6.67 2.73
N VAL A 21 -1.95 7.12 1.47
CA VAL A 21 -1.31 8.39 1.15
C VAL A 21 -2.32 9.33 0.50
N GLY A 22 -2.55 10.47 1.13
CA GLY A 22 -3.64 11.38 0.75
C GLY A 22 -5.00 10.95 1.28
N GLY A 23 -6.04 11.53 0.75
CA GLY A 23 -7.43 11.13 1.01
C GLY A 23 -7.97 11.36 2.43
N GLY A 24 -7.22 12.03 3.31
CA GLY A 24 -7.62 12.24 4.71
C GLY A 24 -8.97 12.90 4.91
N THR A 25 -9.37 13.78 3.99
CA THR A 25 -10.67 14.48 4.02
C THR A 25 -11.49 14.21 2.76
N GLY A 26 -11.00 13.36 1.85
CA GLY A 26 -11.65 13.09 0.57
C GLY A 26 -12.51 11.83 0.57
N LEU A 27 -13.57 11.83 -0.24
CA LEU A 27 -14.47 10.69 -0.40
C LEU A 27 -13.72 9.41 -0.79
N ILE A 28 -12.75 9.51 -1.69
CA ILE A 28 -12.03 8.33 -2.20
C ILE A 28 -11.17 7.67 -1.11
N GLY A 29 -10.55 8.47 -0.23
CA GLY A 29 -9.85 7.92 0.93
C GLY A 29 -10.77 7.12 1.86
N GLU A 30 -12.00 7.59 2.06
CA GLU A 30 -13.03 6.86 2.82
C GLU A 30 -13.43 5.57 2.12
N VAL A 31 -13.59 5.58 0.80
CA VAL A 31 -13.93 4.39 0.02
C VAL A 31 -12.87 3.31 0.20
N HIS A 32 -11.58 3.66 0.06
CA HIS A 32 -10.48 2.71 0.29
C HIS A 32 -10.44 2.20 1.72
N ALA A 33 -10.51 3.09 2.73
CA ALA A 33 -10.47 2.70 4.13
C ALA A 33 -11.65 1.80 4.53
N ASN A 34 -12.86 2.15 4.08
CA ASN A 34 -14.06 1.37 4.36
C ASN A 34 -14.06 0.04 3.59
N GLY A 35 -13.66 0.03 2.32
CA GLY A 35 -13.52 -1.20 1.53
C GLY A 35 -12.54 -2.18 2.17
N ALA A 36 -11.39 -1.68 2.63
CA ALA A 36 -10.40 -2.46 3.35
C ALA A 36 -11.00 -3.12 4.60
N ARG A 37 -11.68 -2.34 5.43
CA ARG A 37 -12.32 -2.83 6.67
C ARG A 37 -13.45 -3.82 6.40
N LEU A 38 -14.34 -3.51 5.46
CA LEU A 38 -15.48 -4.35 5.12
C LEU A 38 -15.06 -5.68 4.50
N SER A 39 -13.94 -5.71 3.79
CA SER A 39 -13.40 -6.96 3.22
C SER A 39 -12.96 -7.96 4.28
N ASN A 40 -12.73 -7.52 5.51
CA ASN A 40 -12.14 -8.30 6.60
C ASN A 40 -10.78 -8.94 6.25
N ARG A 41 -10.10 -8.42 5.23
CA ARG A 41 -8.80 -8.89 4.73
C ARG A 41 -7.68 -7.92 5.00
N TRP A 42 -8.01 -6.65 5.24
CA TRP A 42 -7.08 -5.55 5.42
C TRP A 42 -7.30 -4.82 6.73
N ASP A 43 -6.20 -4.43 7.36
CA ASP A 43 -6.18 -3.46 8.44
C ASP A 43 -5.52 -2.17 7.95
N VAL A 44 -6.20 -1.05 8.08
CA VAL A 44 -5.62 0.27 7.80
C VAL A 44 -4.80 0.68 9.02
N VAL A 45 -3.48 0.73 8.88
CA VAL A 45 -2.57 0.83 10.03
C VAL A 45 -1.65 2.05 10.01
N ALA A 46 -1.48 2.71 8.86
CA ALA A 46 -0.58 3.84 8.70
C ALA A 46 -1.13 4.84 7.69
N GLY A 47 -0.68 6.09 7.77
CA GLY A 47 -1.09 7.09 6.78
C GLY A 47 -0.23 8.35 6.73
N ALA A 48 -0.03 8.87 5.51
CA ALA A 48 0.40 10.22 5.21
C ALA A 48 -0.79 10.97 4.57
N LEU A 49 -1.75 11.37 5.41
CA LEU A 49 -3.13 11.66 5.00
C LEU A 49 -3.34 13.08 4.46
N SER A 50 -2.44 14.00 4.79
CA SER A 50 -2.51 15.40 4.35
C SER A 50 -1.16 16.09 4.53
N SER A 51 -0.84 17.01 3.64
CA SER A 51 0.29 17.93 3.81
C SER A 51 0.05 19.00 4.90
N ASN A 52 -1.20 19.18 5.31
CA ASN A 52 -1.56 20.05 6.43
C ASN A 52 -1.55 19.23 7.74
N PRO A 53 -0.71 19.59 8.74
CA PRO A 53 -0.53 18.79 9.96
C PRO A 53 -1.82 18.61 10.79
N GLU A 54 -2.64 19.64 10.90
CA GLU A 54 -3.89 19.59 11.66
C GLU A 54 -4.92 18.67 10.99
N ARG A 55 -5.02 18.73 9.66
CA ARG A 55 -5.87 17.82 8.89
C ARG A 55 -5.35 16.39 8.97
N ALA A 56 -4.05 16.19 8.88
CA ALA A 56 -3.44 14.86 9.01
C ALA A 56 -3.76 14.24 10.37
N LYS A 57 -3.61 14.99 11.44
CA LYS A 57 -3.91 14.57 12.82
C LYS A 57 -5.40 14.22 12.99
N THR A 58 -6.30 15.11 12.54
CA THR A 58 -7.75 14.88 12.62
C THR A 58 -8.16 13.63 11.83
N SER A 59 -7.64 13.48 10.62
CA SER A 59 -7.92 12.32 9.77
C SER A 59 -7.36 11.02 10.35
N GLY A 60 -6.15 11.07 10.90
CA GLY A 60 -5.53 9.93 11.58
C GLY A 60 -6.38 9.45 12.75
N ALA A 61 -6.83 10.38 13.61
CA ALA A 61 -7.71 10.07 14.73
C ALA A 61 -9.07 9.50 14.27
N ARG A 62 -9.67 10.08 13.22
CA ARG A 62 -10.93 9.59 12.63
C ARG A 62 -10.80 8.16 12.12
N TRP A 63 -9.67 7.81 11.56
CA TRP A 63 -9.40 6.47 11.04
C TRP A 63 -8.76 5.53 12.06
N GLN A 64 -8.63 5.99 13.30
CA GLN A 64 -8.09 5.22 14.42
C GLN A 64 -6.65 4.74 14.17
N LEU A 65 -5.87 5.52 13.43
CA LEU A 65 -4.46 5.20 13.20
C LEU A 65 -3.64 5.51 14.47
N PRO A 66 -2.65 4.67 14.79
CA PRO A 66 -1.68 4.98 15.83
C PRO A 66 -0.99 6.32 15.53
N PRO A 67 -0.86 7.24 16.50
CA PRO A 67 -0.25 8.54 16.27
C PRO A 67 1.16 8.47 15.66
N GLU A 68 1.94 7.47 16.07
CA GLU A 68 3.30 7.21 15.60
C GLU A 68 3.35 6.67 14.17
N ARG A 69 2.20 6.28 13.61
CA ARG A 69 2.05 5.85 12.21
C ARG A 69 1.26 6.86 11.36
N CYS A 70 1.07 8.08 11.88
CA CYS A 70 0.57 9.23 11.15
C CYS A 70 1.76 10.07 10.68
N TYR A 71 2.17 9.87 9.44
CA TYR A 71 3.36 10.48 8.87
C TYR A 71 3.07 11.86 8.27
N ARG A 72 4.04 12.75 8.33
CA ARG A 72 3.94 14.11 7.77
C ARG A 72 3.98 14.10 6.23
N ASP A 73 4.69 13.12 5.65
CA ASP A 73 4.81 12.97 4.21
C ASP A 73 5.00 11.49 3.82
N TYR A 74 4.79 11.19 2.55
CA TYR A 74 4.82 9.84 2.03
C TYR A 74 6.23 9.22 1.99
N ARG A 75 7.29 10.02 1.85
CA ARG A 75 8.67 9.51 1.84
C ARG A 75 9.09 9.05 3.22
N ALA A 76 8.75 9.85 4.24
CA ALA A 76 8.96 9.46 5.63
C ALA A 76 8.18 8.19 5.97
N MET A 77 6.95 8.06 5.46
CA MET A 77 6.13 6.87 5.63
C MET A 77 6.77 5.65 4.95
N ALA A 78 7.16 5.76 3.68
CA ALA A 78 7.75 4.65 2.93
C ALA A 78 9.02 4.13 3.62
N ALA A 79 9.93 5.03 4.01
CA ALA A 79 11.17 4.66 4.69
C ALA A 79 10.93 4.02 6.07
N ALA A 80 10.01 4.58 6.86
CA ALA A 80 9.73 4.07 8.20
C ALA A 80 9.01 2.71 8.15
N GLU A 81 8.00 2.57 7.30
CA GLU A 81 7.21 1.34 7.20
C GLU A 81 8.03 0.16 6.65
N ALA A 82 8.97 0.43 5.73
CA ALA A 82 9.88 -0.59 5.20
C ALA A 82 10.84 -1.18 6.25
N GLN A 83 11.12 -0.46 7.33
CA GLN A 83 12.01 -0.91 8.41
C GLN A 83 11.29 -1.59 9.56
N ARG A 84 9.96 -1.65 9.53
CA ARG A 84 9.17 -2.25 10.61
C ARG A 84 8.91 -3.73 10.35
N ASP A 85 9.00 -4.55 11.38
CA ASP A 85 8.57 -5.96 11.33
C ASP A 85 7.06 -6.08 11.09
N ASP A 86 6.29 -5.08 11.57
CA ASP A 86 4.85 -4.96 11.38
C ASP A 86 4.48 -3.89 10.34
N GLY A 87 5.38 -3.59 9.40
CA GLY A 87 5.19 -2.61 8.34
C GLY A 87 4.02 -2.93 7.42
N ILE A 88 3.62 -1.97 6.59
CA ILE A 88 2.53 -2.15 5.63
C ILE A 88 2.91 -3.14 4.53
N ASP A 89 1.94 -3.93 4.09
CA ASP A 89 2.09 -4.83 2.94
C ASP A 89 1.83 -4.08 1.63
N ALA A 90 0.91 -3.12 1.65
CA ALA A 90 0.59 -2.29 0.50
C ALA A 90 0.22 -0.86 0.92
N VAL A 91 0.32 0.07 -0.02
CA VAL A 91 -0.13 1.45 0.13
C VAL A 91 -1.22 1.78 -0.88
N ALA A 92 -2.30 2.42 -0.44
CA ALA A 92 -3.30 3.01 -1.33
C ALA A 92 -2.97 4.50 -1.55
N ILE A 93 -2.80 4.87 -2.82
CA ILE A 93 -2.44 6.22 -3.26
C ILE A 93 -3.69 6.92 -3.76
N VAL A 94 -4.14 7.92 -2.98
CA VAL A 94 -5.37 8.69 -3.21
C VAL A 94 -5.09 10.19 -3.17
N THR A 95 -3.93 10.57 -3.65
CA THR A 95 -3.45 11.95 -3.81
C THR A 95 -4.01 12.59 -5.09
N PRO A 96 -3.79 13.90 -5.32
CA PRO A 96 -3.92 14.45 -6.68
C PRO A 96 -3.02 13.72 -7.68
N ASN A 97 -3.48 13.62 -8.95
CA ASN A 97 -2.84 12.78 -10.00
C ASN A 97 -1.36 13.11 -10.25
N ASN A 98 -0.96 14.37 -10.12
CA ASN A 98 0.44 14.78 -10.28
C ASN A 98 1.39 14.20 -9.21
N LEU A 99 0.84 13.62 -8.15
CA LEU A 99 1.61 12.96 -7.09
C LEU A 99 1.57 11.42 -7.18
N HIS A 100 0.75 10.85 -8.08
CA HIS A 100 0.63 9.39 -8.18
C HIS A 100 1.97 8.72 -8.49
N ALA A 101 2.66 9.15 -9.54
CA ALA A 101 3.95 8.56 -9.92
C ALA A 101 5.03 8.73 -8.85
N PRO A 102 5.33 9.94 -8.33
CA PRO A 102 6.37 10.08 -7.31
C PRO A 102 6.06 9.37 -6.01
N VAL A 103 4.78 9.25 -5.62
CA VAL A 103 4.38 8.45 -4.44
C VAL A 103 4.58 6.97 -4.73
N ALA A 104 4.10 6.47 -5.88
CA ALA A 104 4.25 5.07 -6.26
C ALA A 104 5.73 4.64 -6.27
N LEU A 105 6.60 5.42 -6.91
CA LEU A 105 8.04 5.15 -6.95
C LEU A 105 8.64 5.03 -5.56
N ALA A 106 8.32 5.96 -4.65
CA ALA A 106 8.87 5.96 -3.29
C ALA A 106 8.54 4.67 -2.51
N PHE A 107 7.35 4.08 -2.71
CA PHE A 107 6.98 2.83 -2.05
C PHE A 107 7.48 1.59 -2.80
N MET A 108 7.47 1.61 -4.13
CA MET A 108 8.02 0.51 -4.94
C MET A 108 9.50 0.30 -4.69
N GLU A 109 10.30 1.37 -4.56
CA GLU A 109 11.73 1.32 -4.20
C GLU A 109 11.97 0.66 -2.84
N GLN A 110 11.00 0.69 -1.94
CA GLN A 110 11.03 0.02 -0.64
C GLN A 110 10.44 -1.39 -0.67
N GLY A 111 10.01 -1.89 -1.84
CA GLY A 111 9.40 -3.21 -1.99
C GLY A 111 7.99 -3.33 -1.42
N ILE A 112 7.29 -2.20 -1.24
CA ILE A 112 5.91 -2.15 -0.76
C ILE A 112 4.97 -2.13 -1.97
N ASP A 113 3.96 -3.01 -1.97
CA ASP A 113 2.97 -3.08 -3.03
C ASP A 113 2.11 -1.81 -3.10
N ILE A 114 1.65 -1.45 -4.29
CA ILE A 114 0.85 -0.24 -4.49
C ILE A 114 -0.55 -0.54 -5.03
N ILE A 115 -1.52 0.24 -4.56
CA ILE A 115 -2.87 0.37 -5.08
C ILE A 115 -3.02 1.86 -5.45
N CYS A 116 -2.99 2.19 -6.74
CA CYS A 116 -3.01 3.58 -7.17
C CYS A 116 -4.35 3.93 -7.81
N GLU A 117 -4.89 5.10 -7.44
CA GLU A 117 -6.07 5.66 -8.11
C GLU A 117 -5.76 6.03 -9.57
N LYS A 118 -6.81 6.10 -10.34
CA LYS A 118 -6.75 6.52 -11.74
C LYS A 118 -6.70 8.08 -11.84
N PRO A 119 -6.05 8.63 -12.86
CA PRO A 119 -5.11 7.96 -13.77
C PRO A 119 -3.82 7.58 -13.05
N LEU A 120 -3.14 6.52 -13.51
CA LEU A 120 -1.88 6.05 -12.89
C LEU A 120 -0.81 7.13 -12.87
N THR A 121 -0.72 7.94 -13.94
CA THR A 121 0.24 9.03 -14.08
C THR A 121 -0.44 10.28 -14.64
N ALA A 122 0.15 11.45 -14.39
CA ALA A 122 -0.28 12.71 -14.98
C ALA A 122 0.32 12.94 -16.38
N ALA A 123 1.47 12.32 -16.67
CA ALA A 123 2.18 12.45 -17.95
C ALA A 123 2.69 11.08 -18.43
N LEU A 124 2.75 10.89 -19.76
CA LEU A 124 3.25 9.65 -20.35
C LEU A 124 4.73 9.39 -20.03
N SER A 125 5.52 10.42 -19.81
CA SER A 125 6.93 10.29 -19.42
C SER A 125 7.13 9.56 -18.09
N GLU A 126 6.20 9.70 -17.16
CA GLU A 126 6.23 9.03 -15.84
C GLU A 126 5.98 7.52 -15.94
N VAL A 127 5.32 7.07 -17.02
CA VAL A 127 5.02 5.64 -17.24
C VAL A 127 6.31 4.83 -17.37
N ALA A 128 7.30 5.34 -18.09
CA ALA A 128 8.57 4.65 -18.30
C ALA A 128 9.33 4.43 -16.99
N GLU A 129 9.34 5.41 -16.10
CA GLU A 129 9.97 5.29 -14.78
C GLU A 129 9.27 4.25 -13.90
N LEU A 130 7.93 4.30 -13.85
CA LEU A 130 7.14 3.31 -13.10
C LEU A 130 7.34 1.90 -13.65
N GLN A 131 7.38 1.74 -14.97
CA GLN A 131 7.60 0.45 -15.61
C GLN A 131 9.00 -0.10 -15.29
N ALA A 132 10.03 0.74 -15.37
CA ALA A 132 11.38 0.34 -15.02
C ALA A 132 11.48 -0.10 -13.55
N CYS A 133 10.90 0.66 -12.62
CA CYS A 133 10.87 0.32 -11.21
C CYS A 133 10.10 -0.99 -10.96
N LEU A 134 8.94 -1.19 -11.59
CA LEU A 134 8.14 -2.39 -11.47
C LEU A 134 8.90 -3.65 -11.91
N LEU A 135 9.62 -3.59 -13.02
CA LEU A 135 10.42 -4.70 -13.53
C LEU A 135 11.57 -5.06 -12.57
N TYR A 136 12.12 -4.10 -11.85
CA TYR A 136 13.24 -4.29 -10.94
C TYR A 136 12.79 -4.80 -9.56
N THR A 137 11.64 -4.32 -9.06
CA THR A 137 11.17 -4.58 -7.68
C THR A 137 10.14 -5.70 -7.59
N SER A 138 9.46 -6.02 -8.69
CA SER A 138 8.47 -7.10 -8.74
C SER A 138 9.01 -8.26 -9.57
N PRO A 139 9.74 -9.21 -8.97
CA PRO A 139 10.15 -10.40 -9.68
C PRO A 139 8.91 -11.15 -10.17
N SER A 140 8.92 -11.54 -11.45
CA SER A 140 7.86 -12.33 -12.06
C SER A 140 7.51 -13.54 -11.17
N PRO A 141 6.26 -13.99 -11.12
CA PRO A 141 5.92 -15.26 -10.47
C PRO A 141 6.80 -16.44 -10.88
N ARG A 142 7.33 -16.42 -12.11
CA ARG A 142 8.32 -17.39 -12.61
C ARG A 142 9.68 -17.28 -11.91
N ASP A 143 10.09 -16.10 -11.50
CA ASP A 143 11.37 -15.89 -10.82
C ASP A 143 11.29 -16.32 -9.35
N ARG A 144 10.14 -16.20 -8.72
CA ARG A 144 9.88 -16.78 -7.39
C ARG A 144 9.91 -18.30 -7.38
N GLN A 145 9.54 -18.97 -8.46
CA GLN A 145 9.65 -20.43 -8.56
C GLN A 145 11.11 -20.89 -8.68
N LYS A 146 11.95 -20.16 -9.41
CA LYS A 146 13.38 -20.48 -9.53
C LYS A 146 14.14 -20.37 -8.21
N SER A 147 13.80 -19.41 -7.35
CA SER A 147 14.45 -19.24 -6.05
C SER A 147 14.06 -20.30 -5.01
N ARG A 148 13.05 -21.14 -5.28
CA ARG A 148 12.59 -22.23 -4.40
C ARG A 148 13.08 -23.61 -4.82
N MET A 149 13.80 -23.74 -5.92
CA MET A 149 14.46 -25.00 -6.27
C MET A 149 15.71 -25.16 -5.39
N PRO A 150 15.82 -26.26 -4.61
CA PRO A 150 17.07 -26.56 -3.93
C PRO A 150 18.15 -26.71 -4.99
N SER A 151 19.30 -26.08 -4.77
CA SER A 151 20.47 -26.37 -5.58
C SER A 151 20.78 -27.84 -5.39
N SER A 152 20.58 -28.65 -6.45
CA SER A 152 21.06 -30.02 -6.47
C SER A 152 22.57 -29.98 -6.33
N ALA A 153 23.05 -30.49 -5.21
CA ALA A 153 24.45 -30.81 -4.98
C ALA A 153 24.93 -31.84 -6.02
#